data_e73da85f78e4f7cc617c28b31ca78198
#
_entry.id   e73da85f78e4f7cc617c28b31ca78198
#
_cell.length_a   1.000
_cell.length_b   1.000
_cell.length_c   1.000
_cell.angle_alpha   90.00
_cell.angle_beta   90.00
_cell.angle_gamma   90.00
#
_symmetry.space_group_name_H-M   'P 1'
#
loop_
_entity.id
_entity.type
_entity.pdbx_description
1 polymer ?
#
loop_
_entity_poly.entity_id
_entity_poly.type
_entity_poly.pdbx_seq_one_letter_code
_entity_poly.pdbx_strand_id
1 'polypeptide(L)'
;FFNTELRWDGVKTLKRALEMLKEQAQRTHKGQWVRVIGGWSPFQFEEKRFPTPQEINDATGGIPAYILFLYSRAWLNKAGLKLLNIDETTIAPNGSSFEKDINGKLTGVLLAEPNPTILYAQIGALPSLSKDEMVNSTKQFYRELNSFGITSGIDAGGGGHKFPIDYRGTKLLADSGEMPLRLSYFLFPQNKGKEYAEFQEWMNTNHVGRNGEIPVSGWASFNCR
;
A
#
# COMPACT_ATOMS: atom_id res chain seq x y z
N PHE A 1 6.05 1.84 -1.89
CA PHE A 1 6.69 1.23 -0.70
C PHE A 1 7.39 -0.12 -0.95
N PHE A 2 7.45 -0.61 -2.18
CA PHE A 2 7.90 -1.95 -2.51
C PHE A 2 9.28 -2.33 -1.90
N ASN A 3 10.26 -1.43 -1.94
CA ASN A 3 11.59 -1.67 -1.36
C ASN A 3 11.65 -1.51 0.16
N THR A 4 10.65 -0.88 0.77
CA THR A 4 10.65 -0.53 2.19
C THR A 4 9.68 -1.37 3.01
N GLU A 5 8.96 -2.28 2.35
CA GLU A 5 8.09 -3.22 3.03
C GLU A 5 8.77 -4.57 3.24
N LEU A 6 8.46 -5.18 4.37
CA LEU A 6 8.79 -6.56 4.63
C LEU A 6 7.76 -7.45 3.93
N ARG A 7 8.21 -8.42 3.18
CA ARG A 7 7.34 -9.34 2.42
C ARG A 7 7.35 -10.72 3.04
N TRP A 8 6.15 -11.26 3.22
CA TRP A 8 5.94 -12.60 3.74
C TRP A 8 5.53 -13.63 2.66
N ASP A 9 5.69 -13.27 1.40
CA ASP A 9 5.39 -14.14 0.27
C ASP A 9 6.16 -15.46 0.39
N GLY A 10 5.45 -16.58 0.33
CA GLY A 10 6.03 -17.91 0.38
C GLY A 10 6.56 -18.36 1.76
N VAL A 11 6.43 -17.53 2.79
CA VAL A 11 6.81 -17.91 4.17
C VAL A 11 5.84 -18.94 4.70
N LYS A 12 6.34 -20.13 5.09
CA LYS A 12 5.49 -21.28 5.42
C LYS A 12 5.02 -21.33 6.87
N THR A 13 5.69 -20.63 7.78
CA THR A 13 5.33 -20.65 9.21
C THR A 13 5.17 -19.25 9.77
N LEU A 14 4.21 -19.06 10.66
CA LEU A 14 4.04 -17.81 11.38
C LEU A 14 5.27 -17.49 12.25
N LYS A 15 5.87 -18.53 12.83
CA LYS A 15 7.14 -18.39 13.56
C LYS A 15 8.20 -17.67 12.70
N ARG A 16 8.42 -18.14 11.47
CA ARG A 16 9.40 -17.52 10.57
C ARG A 16 9.01 -16.10 10.18
N ALA A 17 7.73 -15.83 9.94
CA ALA A 17 7.22 -14.50 9.66
C ALA A 17 7.52 -13.51 10.81
N LEU A 18 7.32 -13.94 12.06
CA LEU A 18 7.62 -13.15 13.26
C LEU A 18 9.14 -12.95 13.48
N GLU A 19 9.95 -13.95 13.17
CA GLU A 19 11.42 -13.80 13.16
C GLU A 19 11.87 -12.74 12.14
N MET A 20 11.34 -12.80 10.91
CA MET A 20 11.61 -11.79 9.88
C MET A 20 11.15 -10.38 10.31
N LEU A 21 10.01 -10.29 10.99
CA LEU A 21 9.52 -9.04 11.56
C LEU A 21 10.49 -8.47 12.60
N LYS A 22 11.02 -9.32 13.46
CA LYS A 22 12.04 -8.97 14.46
C LYS A 22 13.35 -8.52 13.81
N GLU A 23 13.85 -9.28 12.84
CA GLU A 23 15.04 -8.94 12.08
C GLU A 23 14.90 -7.58 11.38
N GLN A 24 13.74 -7.33 10.77
CA GLN A 24 13.45 -6.04 10.13
C GLN A 24 13.37 -4.91 11.14
N ALA A 25 12.72 -5.11 12.28
CA ALA A 25 12.64 -4.10 13.33
C ALA A 25 14.03 -3.69 13.85
N GLN A 26 14.95 -4.66 14.00
CA GLN A 26 16.33 -4.39 14.42
C GLN A 26 17.13 -3.56 13.40
N ARG A 27 16.78 -3.61 12.12
CA ARG A 27 17.42 -2.83 11.04
C ARG A 27 16.73 -1.50 10.76
N THR A 28 15.53 -1.31 11.30
CA THR A 28 14.72 -0.12 11.05
C THR A 28 15.23 1.04 11.88
N HIS A 29 15.60 2.13 11.21
CA HIS A 29 16.11 3.32 11.87
C HIS A 29 15.01 4.04 12.68
N LYS A 30 15.44 4.77 13.70
CA LYS A 30 14.53 5.59 14.50
C LYS A 30 13.75 6.57 13.62
N GLY A 31 12.43 6.61 13.80
CA GLY A 31 11.53 7.46 13.00
C GLY A 31 10.97 6.77 11.75
N GLN A 32 11.45 5.58 11.43
CA GLN A 32 10.90 4.74 10.35
C GLN A 32 9.97 3.66 10.89
N TRP A 33 9.23 3.02 9.99
CA TRP A 33 8.24 2.00 10.29
C TRP A 33 8.60 0.66 9.66
N VAL A 34 8.29 -0.43 10.35
CA VAL A 34 8.20 -1.74 9.71
C VAL A 34 6.82 -1.86 9.06
N ARG A 35 6.81 -2.23 7.78
CA ARG A 35 5.59 -2.35 6.98
C ARG A 35 5.49 -3.73 6.36
N VAL A 36 4.31 -4.34 6.48
CA VAL A 36 3.92 -5.56 5.75
C VAL A 36 2.59 -5.24 5.08
N ILE A 37 2.62 -4.87 3.80
CA ILE A 37 1.46 -4.27 3.11
C ILE A 37 0.71 -5.29 2.24
N GLY A 38 1.05 -6.54 2.29
CA GLY A 38 0.34 -7.57 1.54
C GLY A 38 1.23 -8.76 1.20
N GLY A 39 0.79 -9.54 0.22
CA GLY A 39 1.54 -10.71 -0.25
C GLY A 39 1.55 -11.88 0.73
N TRP A 40 0.58 -11.95 1.65
CA TRP A 40 0.51 -13.05 2.61
C TRP A 40 -0.93 -13.40 3.00
N SER A 41 -1.09 -14.59 3.54
CA SER A 41 -2.35 -15.09 4.09
C SER A 41 -2.08 -15.98 5.30
N PRO A 42 -2.96 -15.99 6.33
CA PRO A 42 -2.81 -16.92 7.44
C PRO A 42 -2.89 -18.39 6.98
N PHE A 43 -3.52 -18.67 5.84
CA PHE A 43 -3.63 -20.02 5.30
C PHE A 43 -2.34 -20.56 4.68
N GLN A 44 -1.35 -19.68 4.38
CA GLN A 44 -0.02 -20.14 3.95
C GLN A 44 0.81 -20.68 5.10
N PHE A 45 0.53 -20.24 6.33
CA PHE A 45 1.24 -20.68 7.53
C PHE A 45 0.78 -22.08 7.97
N GLU A 46 1.69 -22.88 8.46
CA GLU A 46 1.39 -24.18 9.05
C GLU A 46 0.42 -24.05 10.24
N GLU A 47 0.56 -22.96 11.01
CA GLU A 47 -0.30 -22.64 12.16
C GLU A 47 -1.71 -22.21 11.78
N LYS A 48 -2.00 -21.92 10.51
CA LYS A 48 -3.33 -21.55 9.97
C LYS A 48 -4.04 -20.43 10.76
N ARG A 49 -3.30 -19.51 11.34
CA ARG A 49 -3.83 -18.40 12.11
C ARG A 49 -3.14 -17.07 11.81
N PHE A 50 -3.77 -16.01 12.22
CA PHE A 50 -3.16 -14.67 12.25
C PHE A 50 -2.15 -14.53 13.38
N PRO A 51 -1.16 -13.62 13.27
CA PRO A 51 -0.37 -13.21 14.42
C PRO A 51 -1.26 -12.54 15.47
N THR A 52 -0.96 -12.76 16.72
CA THR A 52 -1.59 -12.01 17.82
C THR A 52 -0.95 -10.64 17.97
N PRO A 53 -1.67 -9.63 18.50
CA PRO A 53 -1.10 -8.33 18.82
C PRO A 53 0.14 -8.40 19.73
N GLN A 54 0.14 -9.36 20.67
CA GLN A 54 1.27 -9.56 21.57
C GLN A 54 2.52 -10.07 20.82
N GLU A 55 2.36 -11.07 19.94
CA GLU A 55 3.47 -11.57 19.11
C GLU A 55 4.10 -10.48 18.24
N ILE A 56 3.26 -9.58 17.67
CA ILE A 56 3.74 -8.45 16.90
C ILE A 56 4.50 -7.46 17.78
N ASN A 57 3.98 -7.12 18.96
CA ASN A 57 4.65 -6.24 19.90
C ASN A 57 6.00 -6.80 20.35
N ASP A 58 6.06 -8.10 20.64
CA ASP A 58 7.29 -8.77 21.09
C ASP A 58 8.34 -8.82 19.98
N ALA A 59 7.90 -9.05 18.73
CA ALA A 59 8.79 -9.08 17.58
C ALA A 59 9.35 -7.68 17.23
N THR A 60 8.53 -6.64 17.34
CA THR A 60 8.90 -5.29 16.90
C THR A 60 9.53 -4.43 18.00
N GLY A 61 9.37 -4.81 19.27
CA GLY A 61 9.86 -4.00 20.41
C GLY A 61 9.23 -2.62 20.40
N GLY A 62 10.07 -1.58 20.44
CA GLY A 62 9.63 -0.17 20.40
C GLY A 62 9.57 0.44 18.99
N ILE A 63 9.83 -0.33 17.94
CA ILE A 63 9.77 0.15 16.54
C ILE A 63 8.32 0.09 16.05
N PRO A 64 7.77 1.20 15.52
CA PRO A 64 6.39 1.21 15.04
C PRO A 64 6.22 0.27 13.84
N ALA A 65 5.15 -0.50 13.84
CA ALA A 65 4.86 -1.49 12.80
C ALA A 65 3.41 -1.41 12.34
N TYR A 66 3.22 -1.56 11.03
CA TYR A 66 1.94 -1.68 10.38
C TYR A 66 1.91 -2.95 9.52
N ILE A 67 0.96 -3.83 9.77
CA ILE A 67 0.79 -5.09 9.05
C ILE A 67 -0.62 -5.10 8.48
N LEU A 68 -0.75 -5.25 7.17
CA LEU A 68 -2.02 -5.25 6.46
C LEU A 68 -2.34 -6.65 5.95
N PHE A 69 -3.56 -7.10 6.16
CA PHE A 69 -4.12 -8.28 5.51
C PHE A 69 -5.28 -7.89 4.60
N LEU A 70 -5.01 -7.79 3.30
CA LEU A 70 -5.98 -7.46 2.26
C LEU A 70 -6.83 -6.22 2.63
N TYR A 71 -8.15 -6.33 2.44
CA TYR A 71 -9.12 -5.28 2.73
C TYR A 71 -9.90 -5.51 4.03
N SER A 72 -9.47 -6.49 4.85
CA SER A 72 -10.27 -6.92 6.00
C SER A 72 -9.73 -6.42 7.34
N ARG A 73 -8.42 -6.41 7.53
CA ARG A 73 -7.81 -5.98 8.79
C ARG A 73 -6.37 -5.53 8.67
N ALA A 74 -5.94 -4.80 9.69
CA ALA A 74 -4.54 -4.47 9.89
C ALA A 74 -4.18 -4.51 11.36
N TRP A 75 -2.90 -4.54 11.65
CA TRP A 75 -2.33 -4.43 12.99
C TRP A 75 -1.43 -3.22 13.08
N LEU A 76 -1.63 -2.42 14.10
CA LEU A 76 -0.70 -1.44 14.62
C LEU A 76 -0.15 -1.98 15.94
N ASN A 77 1.16 -2.03 16.09
CA ASN A 77 1.73 -2.32 17.40
C ASN A 77 1.58 -1.11 18.35
N LYS A 78 1.89 -1.29 19.63
CA LYS A 78 1.77 -0.22 20.65
C LYS A 78 2.52 1.05 20.26
N ALA A 79 3.71 0.94 19.65
CA ALA A 79 4.49 2.08 19.19
C ALA A 79 3.80 2.81 18.04
N GLY A 80 3.18 2.07 17.11
CA GLY A 80 2.40 2.62 16.00
C GLY A 80 1.15 3.37 16.48
N LEU A 81 0.36 2.77 17.38
CA LEU A 81 -0.80 3.44 17.97
C LEU A 81 -0.40 4.76 18.63
N LYS A 82 0.67 4.74 19.43
CA LYS A 82 1.17 5.95 20.11
C LYS A 82 1.60 7.04 19.13
N LEU A 83 2.32 6.69 18.06
CA LEU A 83 2.78 7.69 17.08
C LEU A 83 1.65 8.30 16.25
N LEU A 84 0.59 7.55 16.02
CA LEU A 84 -0.60 8.03 15.31
C LEU A 84 -1.62 8.70 16.23
N ASN A 85 -1.32 8.82 17.54
CA ASN A 85 -2.22 9.35 18.56
C ASN A 85 -3.58 8.63 18.57
N ILE A 86 -3.56 7.31 18.42
CA ILE A 86 -4.75 6.46 18.45
C ILE A 86 -4.88 5.88 19.85
N ASP A 87 -6.01 6.16 20.47
CA ASP A 87 -6.37 5.71 21.82
C ASP A 87 -7.83 5.21 21.88
N GLU A 88 -8.28 4.85 23.06
CA GLU A 88 -9.63 4.30 23.31
C GLU A 88 -10.76 5.28 22.98
N THR A 89 -10.46 6.59 22.84
CA THR A 89 -11.41 7.65 22.49
C THR A 89 -11.46 7.92 20.98
N THR A 90 -10.53 7.38 20.24
CA THR A 90 -10.44 7.57 18.79
C THR A 90 -11.64 6.94 18.08
N ILE A 91 -12.33 7.76 17.29
CA ILE A 91 -13.52 7.33 16.54
C ILE A 91 -13.08 6.70 15.21
N ALA A 92 -13.51 5.46 14.97
CA ALA A 92 -13.29 4.80 13.69
C ALA A 92 -14.27 5.33 12.62
N PRO A 93 -13.89 5.34 11.34
CA PRO A 93 -14.82 5.63 10.24
C PRO A 93 -16.01 4.66 10.24
N ASN A 94 -17.18 5.13 9.76
CA ASN A 94 -18.36 4.27 9.66
C ASN A 94 -18.08 2.99 8.86
N GLY A 95 -18.52 1.85 9.37
CA GLY A 95 -18.28 0.53 8.78
C GLY A 95 -16.84 0.03 9.01
N SER A 96 -16.23 0.48 10.08
CA SER A 96 -14.92 -0.02 10.56
C SER A 96 -14.80 0.15 12.07
N SER A 97 -13.88 -0.57 12.70
CA SER A 97 -13.66 -0.49 14.14
C SER A 97 -12.19 -0.67 14.54
N PHE A 98 -11.85 -0.15 15.72
CA PHE A 98 -10.66 -0.54 16.46
C PHE A 98 -11.05 -1.65 17.43
N GLU A 99 -10.42 -2.82 17.30
CA GLU A 99 -10.68 -3.93 18.22
C GLU A 99 -10.24 -3.57 19.65
N LYS A 100 -11.09 -3.90 20.61
CA LYS A 100 -10.82 -3.71 22.04
C LYS A 100 -10.85 -5.04 22.77
N ASP A 101 -10.02 -5.16 23.78
CA ASP A 101 -10.03 -6.30 24.71
C ASP A 101 -11.24 -6.21 25.68
N ILE A 102 -11.36 -7.21 26.55
CA ILE A 102 -12.44 -7.31 27.55
C ILE A 102 -12.44 -6.12 28.56
N ASN A 103 -11.32 -5.44 28.69
CA ASN A 103 -11.17 -4.28 29.55
C ASN A 103 -11.38 -2.96 28.81
N GLY A 104 -11.77 -3.01 27.53
CA GLY A 104 -11.98 -1.84 26.68
C GLY A 104 -10.71 -1.20 26.13
N LYS A 105 -9.53 -1.84 26.29
CA LYS A 105 -8.26 -1.35 25.78
C LYS A 105 -8.06 -1.78 24.31
N LEU A 106 -7.45 -0.89 23.51
CA LEU A 106 -7.11 -1.20 22.13
C LEU A 106 -6.14 -2.38 22.05
N THR A 107 -6.46 -3.38 21.23
CA THR A 107 -5.56 -4.50 20.93
C THR A 107 -4.50 -4.11 19.90
N GLY A 108 -4.79 -3.11 19.07
CA GLY A 108 -4.00 -2.71 17.92
C GLY A 108 -4.53 -3.26 16.60
N VAL A 109 -5.59 -4.07 16.62
CA VAL A 109 -6.24 -4.56 15.40
C VAL A 109 -7.24 -3.54 14.89
N LEU A 110 -7.17 -3.26 13.60
CA LEU A 110 -8.11 -2.43 12.84
C LEU A 110 -8.95 -3.36 11.97
N LEU A 111 -10.27 -3.19 12.00
CA LEU A 111 -11.22 -4.03 11.27
C LEU A 111 -12.01 -3.20 10.25
N ALA A 112 -12.07 -3.71 9.02
CA ALA A 112 -12.99 -3.22 8.00
C ALA A 112 -14.31 -4.01 8.08
N GLU A 113 -15.45 -3.30 8.26
CA GLU A 113 -16.76 -3.92 8.53
C GLU A 113 -17.90 -3.17 7.78
N PRO A 114 -17.97 -3.19 6.46
CA PRO A 114 -17.05 -3.65 5.43
C PRO A 114 -16.12 -2.56 4.89
N ASN A 115 -16.07 -1.37 5.49
CA ASN A 115 -15.36 -0.20 4.96
C ASN A 115 -13.85 -0.27 5.25
N PRO A 116 -12.97 -0.43 4.24
CA PRO A 116 -11.54 -0.50 4.44
C PRO A 116 -10.86 0.86 4.65
N THR A 117 -11.60 1.95 4.70
CA THR A 117 -11.02 3.31 4.84
C THR A 117 -10.10 3.43 6.05
N ILE A 118 -10.45 2.78 7.18
CA ILE A 118 -9.61 2.79 8.38
C ILE A 118 -8.20 2.23 8.10
N LEU A 119 -8.09 1.23 7.23
CA LEU A 119 -6.83 0.58 6.89
C LEU A 119 -5.95 1.52 6.04
N TYR A 120 -6.53 2.10 5.00
CA TYR A 120 -5.81 3.00 4.08
C TYR A 120 -5.47 4.35 4.68
N ALA A 121 -6.32 4.87 5.57
CA ALA A 121 -6.03 6.11 6.29
C ALA A 121 -4.73 5.99 7.09
N GLN A 122 -4.47 4.83 7.71
CA GLN A 122 -3.23 4.60 8.44
C GLN A 122 -2.01 4.49 7.51
N ILE A 123 -2.14 3.84 6.37
CA ILE A 123 -1.06 3.81 5.36
C ILE A 123 -0.71 5.24 4.91
N GLY A 124 -1.72 6.07 4.68
CA GLY A 124 -1.53 7.47 4.29
C GLY A 124 -0.86 8.33 5.37
N ALA A 125 -0.97 7.94 6.64
CA ALA A 125 -0.33 8.62 7.77
C ALA A 125 1.13 8.17 8.00
N LEU A 126 1.60 7.10 7.35
CA LEU A 126 2.98 6.64 7.45
C LEU A 126 3.94 7.62 6.74
N PRO A 127 5.22 7.69 7.16
CA PRO A 127 6.21 8.53 6.50
C PRO A 127 6.26 8.32 4.99
N SER A 128 6.23 9.41 4.24
CA SER A 128 6.33 9.39 2.78
C SER A 128 7.73 8.96 2.33
N LEU A 129 7.83 8.35 1.16
CA LEU A 129 9.11 8.08 0.52
C LEU A 129 9.70 9.38 -0.04
N SER A 130 11.03 9.50 0.01
CA SER A 130 11.75 10.47 -0.80
C SER A 130 11.51 10.21 -2.30
N LYS A 131 11.87 11.20 -3.14
CA LYS A 131 11.73 11.04 -4.59
C LYS A 131 12.51 9.82 -5.11
N ASP A 132 13.73 9.64 -4.65
CA ASP A 132 14.60 8.56 -5.11
C ASP A 132 14.10 7.19 -4.61
N GLU A 133 13.67 7.10 -3.37
CA GLU A 133 13.05 5.88 -2.84
C GLU A 133 11.78 5.52 -3.60
N MET A 134 10.94 6.51 -3.92
CA MET A 134 9.73 6.30 -4.71
C MET A 134 10.05 5.75 -6.11
N VAL A 135 11.00 6.38 -6.83
CA VAL A 135 11.42 5.93 -8.18
C VAL A 135 12.02 4.52 -8.10
N ASN A 136 12.92 4.27 -7.15
CA ASN A 136 13.53 2.96 -6.96
C ASN A 136 12.49 1.88 -6.61
N SER A 137 11.56 2.19 -5.72
CA SER A 137 10.49 1.28 -5.33
C SER A 137 9.58 0.93 -6.52
N THR A 138 9.21 1.92 -7.32
CA THR A 138 8.40 1.73 -8.54
C THR A 138 9.15 0.88 -9.57
N LYS A 139 10.43 1.17 -9.80
CA LYS A 139 11.29 0.41 -10.72
C LYS A 139 11.45 -1.05 -10.31
N GLN A 140 11.64 -1.32 -9.02
CA GLN A 140 11.75 -2.68 -8.51
C GLN A 140 10.44 -3.46 -8.66
N PHE A 141 9.32 -2.83 -8.39
CA PHE A 141 8.00 -3.45 -8.60
C PHE A 141 7.80 -3.88 -10.05
N TYR A 142 8.10 -3.00 -11.01
CA TYR A 142 7.97 -3.35 -12.43
C TYR A 142 8.98 -4.42 -12.89
N ARG A 143 10.18 -4.41 -12.33
CA ARG A 143 11.18 -5.48 -12.59
C ARG A 143 10.74 -6.82 -12.05
N GLU A 144 10.07 -6.86 -10.92
CA GLU A 144 9.50 -8.11 -10.41
C GLU A 144 8.41 -8.64 -11.35
N LEU A 145 7.51 -7.78 -11.85
CA LEU A 145 6.55 -8.19 -12.87
C LEU A 145 7.25 -8.78 -14.11
N ASN A 146 8.33 -8.14 -14.57
CA ASN A 146 9.11 -8.67 -15.69
C ASN A 146 9.75 -10.03 -15.38
N SER A 147 10.14 -10.30 -14.14
CA SER A 147 10.70 -11.61 -13.76
C SER A 147 9.70 -12.77 -13.94
N PHE A 148 8.41 -12.45 -13.94
CA PHE A 148 7.32 -13.38 -14.27
C PHE A 148 6.95 -13.39 -15.76
N GLY A 149 7.71 -12.69 -16.61
CA GLY A 149 7.45 -12.59 -18.05
C GLY A 149 6.37 -11.55 -18.42
N ILE A 150 5.91 -10.73 -17.46
CA ILE A 150 4.92 -9.67 -17.72
C ILE A 150 5.62 -8.48 -18.36
N THR A 151 5.29 -8.17 -19.60
CA THR A 151 5.84 -7.05 -20.38
C THR A 151 4.87 -5.90 -20.58
N SER A 152 3.61 -6.10 -20.22
CA SER A 152 2.56 -5.08 -20.30
C SER A 152 1.59 -5.25 -19.14
N GLY A 153 1.05 -4.15 -18.65
CA GLY A 153 0.06 -4.15 -17.60
C GLY A 153 -0.99 -3.07 -17.79
N ILE A 154 -2.13 -3.26 -17.16
CA ILE A 154 -3.18 -2.26 -17.06
C ILE A 154 -3.43 -2.00 -15.58
N ASP A 155 -3.17 -0.78 -15.13
CA ASP A 155 -3.69 -0.32 -13.86
C ASP A 155 -5.16 0.06 -14.06
N ALA A 156 -6.04 -0.80 -13.62
CA ALA A 156 -7.48 -0.64 -13.80
C ALA A 156 -8.08 0.53 -12.99
N GLY A 157 -7.22 1.28 -12.32
CA GLY A 157 -7.64 2.36 -11.45
C GLY A 157 -8.20 1.83 -10.12
N GLY A 158 -8.50 2.74 -9.25
CA GLY A 158 -9.09 2.42 -7.96
C GLY A 158 -9.34 3.70 -7.17
N GLY A 159 -10.34 3.65 -6.29
CA GLY A 159 -10.58 4.76 -5.37
C GLY A 159 -9.36 5.03 -4.50
N GLY A 160 -8.88 6.26 -4.50
CA GLY A 160 -7.75 6.67 -3.68
C GLY A 160 -6.47 7.05 -4.45
N HIS A 161 -6.36 6.75 -5.74
CA HIS A 161 -5.25 7.22 -6.56
C HIS A 161 -5.52 8.62 -7.11
N LYS A 162 -4.66 9.57 -6.75
CA LYS A 162 -4.74 10.97 -7.21
C LYS A 162 -3.81 11.20 -8.38
N PHE A 163 -4.37 11.36 -9.56
CA PHE A 163 -3.62 11.77 -10.74
C PHE A 163 -3.35 13.29 -10.71
N PRO A 164 -2.15 13.77 -11.08
CA PRO A 164 -0.97 13.00 -11.49
C PRO A 164 -0.03 12.59 -10.33
N ILE A 165 -0.43 12.87 -9.09
CA ILE A 165 0.45 12.82 -7.91
C ILE A 165 0.99 11.42 -7.66
N ASP A 166 0.10 10.42 -7.66
CA ASP A 166 0.46 9.04 -7.31
C ASP A 166 1.18 8.32 -8.46
N TYR A 167 1.10 8.85 -9.67
CA TYR A 167 1.82 8.34 -10.86
C TYR A 167 3.19 8.97 -11.09
N ARG A 168 3.67 9.84 -10.18
CA ARG A 168 4.96 10.56 -10.36
C ARG A 168 6.15 9.60 -10.54
N GLY A 169 6.22 8.52 -9.78
CA GLY A 169 7.29 7.53 -9.90
C GLY A 169 7.31 6.86 -11.27
N THR A 170 6.14 6.42 -11.73
CA THR A 170 5.93 5.83 -13.05
C THR A 170 6.29 6.83 -14.17
N LYS A 171 5.81 8.08 -14.05
CA LYS A 171 6.11 9.12 -15.03
C LYS A 171 7.61 9.42 -15.12
N LEU A 172 8.31 9.51 -13.99
CA LEU A 172 9.76 9.76 -13.99
C LEU A 172 10.53 8.62 -14.67
N LEU A 173 10.13 7.37 -14.46
CA LEU A 173 10.72 6.22 -15.15
C LEU A 173 10.43 6.23 -16.65
N ALA A 174 9.22 6.61 -17.05
CA ALA A 174 8.85 6.72 -18.46
C ALA A 174 9.64 7.86 -19.15
N ASP A 175 9.72 9.04 -18.52
CA ASP A 175 10.43 10.20 -19.06
C ASP A 175 11.95 9.95 -19.19
N SER A 176 12.55 9.15 -18.28
CA SER A 176 13.96 8.77 -18.35
C SER A 176 14.26 7.59 -19.30
N GLY A 177 13.23 6.98 -19.88
CA GLY A 177 13.38 5.79 -20.73
C GLY A 177 13.71 4.50 -19.94
N GLU A 178 13.54 4.53 -18.61
CA GLU A 178 13.85 3.40 -17.72
C GLU A 178 12.65 2.53 -17.38
N MET A 179 11.50 2.79 -18.00
CA MET A 179 10.28 2.01 -17.78
C MET A 179 10.45 0.59 -18.31
N PRO A 180 10.42 -0.46 -17.45
CA PRO A 180 10.76 -1.82 -17.89
C PRO A 180 9.57 -2.57 -18.51
N LEU A 181 8.36 -2.01 -18.50
CA LEU A 181 7.17 -2.59 -19.11
C LEU A 181 6.26 -1.49 -19.68
N ARG A 182 5.33 -1.88 -20.54
CA ARG A 182 4.27 -0.99 -21.04
C ARG A 182 3.15 -0.95 -20.02
N LEU A 183 2.78 0.26 -19.58
CA LEU A 183 1.70 0.46 -18.62
C LEU A 183 0.62 1.34 -19.23
N SER A 184 -0.60 0.84 -19.23
CA SER A 184 -1.81 1.64 -19.42
C SER A 184 -2.51 1.79 -18.07
N TYR A 185 -3.21 2.90 -17.85
CA TYR A 185 -3.93 3.11 -16.60
C TYR A 185 -5.22 3.88 -16.82
N PHE A 186 -6.21 3.57 -15.97
CA PHE A 186 -7.45 4.32 -15.91
C PHE A 186 -7.33 5.47 -14.92
N LEU A 187 -7.78 6.64 -15.30
CA LEU A 187 -7.94 7.76 -14.38
C LEU A 187 -9.28 7.66 -13.66
N PHE A 188 -9.26 7.89 -12.37
CA PHE A 188 -10.43 7.84 -11.52
C PHE A 188 -10.61 9.17 -10.77
N PRO A 189 -11.74 9.89 -10.95
CA PRO A 189 -11.95 11.17 -10.29
C PRO A 189 -12.06 10.98 -8.78
N GLN A 190 -11.45 11.88 -8.03
CA GLN A 190 -11.37 11.81 -6.57
C GLN A 190 -12.19 12.91 -5.88
N ASN A 191 -12.64 13.94 -6.63
CA ASN A 191 -13.35 15.06 -6.04
C ASN A 191 -14.85 14.92 -6.31
N LYS A 192 -15.62 14.57 -5.29
CA LYS A 192 -17.07 14.43 -5.36
C LYS A 192 -17.73 15.69 -5.93
N GLY A 193 -18.54 15.53 -6.97
CA GLY A 193 -19.26 16.61 -7.66
C GLY A 193 -18.40 17.38 -8.67
N LYS A 194 -17.14 17.01 -8.88
CA LYS A 194 -16.24 17.60 -9.90
C LYS A 194 -15.78 16.57 -10.93
N GLU A 195 -16.36 15.40 -10.93
CA GLU A 195 -15.94 14.28 -11.75
C GLU A 195 -15.87 14.63 -13.23
N TYR A 196 -16.87 15.33 -13.74
CA TYR A 196 -16.93 15.77 -15.14
C TYR A 196 -15.82 16.78 -15.46
N ALA A 197 -15.59 17.73 -14.58
CA ALA A 197 -14.54 18.75 -14.78
C ALA A 197 -13.14 18.13 -14.77
N GLU A 198 -12.87 17.16 -13.87
CA GLU A 198 -11.62 16.41 -13.83
C GLU A 198 -11.41 15.63 -15.12
N PHE A 199 -12.43 14.94 -15.63
CA PHE A 199 -12.34 14.23 -16.92
C PHE A 199 -12.08 15.19 -18.09
N GLN A 200 -12.76 16.32 -18.14
CA GLN A 200 -12.51 17.31 -19.19
C GLN A 200 -11.06 17.85 -19.14
N GLU A 201 -10.55 18.16 -17.97
CA GLU A 201 -9.16 18.59 -17.78
C GLU A 201 -8.19 17.53 -18.28
N TRP A 202 -8.39 16.27 -17.88
CA TRP A 202 -7.52 15.17 -18.30
C TRP A 202 -7.58 14.88 -19.80
N MET A 203 -8.74 14.99 -20.42
CA MET A 203 -8.88 14.86 -21.88
C MET A 203 -8.15 15.95 -22.63
N ASN A 204 -8.11 17.17 -22.09
CA ASN A 204 -7.44 18.31 -22.70
C ASN A 204 -5.92 18.30 -22.47
N THR A 205 -5.45 17.75 -21.35
CA THR A 205 -4.04 17.82 -20.93
C THR A 205 -3.26 16.52 -21.22
N ASN A 206 -3.95 15.39 -21.26
CA ASN A 206 -3.31 14.10 -21.55
C ASN A 206 -3.66 13.70 -22.98
N HIS A 207 -2.65 13.66 -23.85
CA HIS A 207 -2.81 13.11 -25.19
C HIS A 207 -2.99 11.59 -25.11
N VAL A 208 -4.24 11.16 -25.02
CA VAL A 208 -4.64 9.75 -25.09
C VAL A 208 -4.29 9.23 -26.46
N GLY A 209 -3.46 8.17 -26.55
CA GLY A 209 -3.16 7.50 -27.80
C GLY A 209 -2.10 8.21 -28.66
N ARG A 210 -0.89 8.40 -28.19
CA ARG A 210 0.26 8.60 -29.08
C ARG A 210 0.48 7.30 -29.86
N ASN A 211 0.35 7.38 -31.16
CA ASN A 211 0.61 6.39 -32.23
C ASN A 211 -0.63 5.76 -32.89
N GLY A 212 -1.74 6.50 -33.00
CA GLY A 212 -2.86 6.07 -33.85
C GLY A 212 -3.77 4.99 -33.23
N GLU A 213 -3.65 4.72 -31.95
CA GLU A 213 -4.58 3.84 -31.23
C GLU A 213 -5.80 4.65 -30.79
N ILE A 214 -6.97 4.07 -31.01
CA ILE A 214 -8.27 4.68 -30.74
C ILE A 214 -8.40 5.04 -29.27
N PRO A 215 -8.68 6.29 -28.91
CA PRO A 215 -8.90 6.65 -27.53
C PRO A 215 -10.19 6.03 -27.02
N VAL A 216 -10.08 5.06 -26.16
CA VAL A 216 -11.20 4.69 -25.29
C VAL A 216 -11.22 5.73 -24.18
N SER A 217 -12.33 6.45 -24.05
CA SER A 217 -12.50 7.51 -23.06
C SER A 217 -12.12 7.01 -21.66
N GLY A 218 -11.15 7.67 -21.03
CA GLY A 218 -10.68 7.35 -19.69
C GLY A 218 -9.33 6.64 -19.60
N TRP A 219 -8.59 6.46 -20.70
CA TRP A 219 -7.28 5.81 -20.72
C TRP A 219 -6.14 6.81 -20.93
N ALA A 220 -5.10 6.69 -20.13
CA ALA A 220 -3.80 7.26 -20.42
C ALA A 220 -2.77 6.13 -20.45
N SER A 221 -1.78 6.21 -21.33
CA SER A 221 -0.74 5.18 -21.44
C SER A 221 0.67 5.79 -21.39
N PHE A 222 1.58 5.11 -20.70
CA PHE A 222 3.00 5.34 -20.82
C PHE A 222 3.61 4.26 -21.72
N ASN A 223 4.18 4.67 -22.84
CA ASN A 223 4.89 3.77 -23.75
C ASN A 223 6.39 3.83 -23.47
N CYS A 224 7.02 2.66 -23.32
CA CYS A 224 8.47 2.53 -23.49
C CYS A 224 8.81 2.58 -24.98
N ARG A 225 9.89 3.28 -25.33
CA ARG A 225 10.57 3.14 -26.63
C ARG A 225 11.60 2.03 -26.54
#